data_792619bcd6e4b88fd7402fd954cf03c7
#
_entry.id   792619bcd6e4b88fd7402fd954cf03c7
#
_cell.length_a   1.000
_cell.length_b   1.000
_cell.length_c   1.000
_cell.angle_alpha   90.00
_cell.angle_beta   90.00
_cell.angle_gamma   90.00
#
_symmetry.space_group_name_H-M   'P 1'
#
loop_
_entity.id
_entity.type
_entity.pdbx_description
1 polymer ?
#
loop_
_entity_poly.entity_id
_entity_poly.type
_entity_poly.pdbx_seq_one_letter_code
_entity_poly.pdbx_strand_id
1 'polypeptide(L)'
;EGWAIDVDGHPTTDAAKALEGCVLPFGGAKGSGIAMMIDVFSGVLSGAAYGSHIHNPFTHPEVPMDTGHCMIAIDISRFQDPEEFKTTMDTYRSEVKGLKPAAGVEEIFMPGEIECNNYRKNLEAGPQLSLAVYRELEGLCEKLRIPFDILKK
;
A
#
# COMPACT_ATOMS: atom_id res chain seq x y z
N GLU A 1 -15.28 -7.39 -7.47
CA GLU A 1 -15.57 -8.76 -6.97
C GLU A 1 -14.27 -9.45 -6.57
N GLY A 2 -14.33 -10.37 -5.57
CA GLY A 2 -13.17 -11.15 -5.13
C GLY A 2 -12.14 -10.41 -4.27
N TRP A 3 -12.47 -9.21 -3.76
CA TRP A 3 -11.56 -8.40 -2.92
C TRP A 3 -11.88 -8.44 -1.44
N ALA A 4 -13.15 -8.67 -1.09
CA ALA A 4 -13.60 -8.65 0.30
C ALA A 4 -14.77 -9.59 0.55
N ILE A 5 -14.92 -9.96 1.79
CA ILE A 5 -16.10 -10.66 2.36
C ILE A 5 -16.69 -9.80 3.46
N ASP A 6 -18.01 -9.96 3.69
CA ASP A 6 -18.69 -9.34 4.81
C ASP A 6 -18.46 -10.11 6.13
N VAL A 7 -19.10 -9.66 7.20
CA VAL A 7 -18.99 -10.28 8.54
C VAL A 7 -19.45 -11.74 8.58
N ASP A 8 -20.35 -12.15 7.67
CA ASP A 8 -20.86 -13.51 7.55
C ASP A 8 -20.04 -14.38 6.59
N GLY A 9 -18.97 -13.83 6.00
CA GLY A 9 -18.08 -14.52 5.08
C GLY A 9 -18.57 -14.55 3.63
N HIS A 10 -19.60 -13.79 3.24
CA HIS A 10 -20.07 -13.72 1.87
C HIS A 10 -19.29 -12.67 1.07
N PRO A 11 -18.94 -12.96 -0.20
CA PRO A 11 -18.30 -11.99 -1.08
C PRO A 11 -19.12 -10.70 -1.16
N THR A 12 -18.46 -9.54 -1.01
CA THR A 12 -19.10 -8.24 -1.08
C THR A 12 -18.32 -7.26 -1.96
N THR A 13 -19.05 -6.30 -2.58
CA THR A 13 -18.51 -5.12 -3.25
C THR A 13 -18.91 -3.84 -2.52
N ASP A 14 -19.66 -3.95 -1.44
CA ASP A 14 -20.04 -2.86 -0.56
C ASP A 14 -18.88 -2.55 0.40
N ALA A 15 -18.34 -1.34 0.31
CA ALA A 15 -17.20 -0.92 1.12
C ALA A 15 -17.51 -0.89 2.63
N ALA A 16 -18.74 -0.53 3.02
CA ALA A 16 -19.13 -0.51 4.43
C ALA A 16 -19.15 -1.93 5.02
N LYS A 17 -19.75 -2.89 4.30
CA LYS A 17 -19.74 -4.31 4.70
C LYS A 17 -18.34 -4.91 4.72
N ALA A 18 -17.49 -4.51 3.78
CA ALA A 18 -16.10 -4.95 3.73
C ALA A 18 -15.26 -4.45 4.93
N LEU A 19 -15.58 -3.27 5.48
CA LEU A 19 -14.94 -2.75 6.70
C LEU A 19 -15.31 -3.53 7.96
N GLU A 20 -16.53 -4.08 8.01
CA GLU A 20 -16.98 -4.94 9.09
C GLU A 20 -16.50 -6.41 8.94
N GLY A 21 -16.16 -6.77 7.71
CA GLY A 21 -15.68 -8.10 7.33
C GLY A 21 -14.17 -8.18 7.17
N CYS A 22 -13.70 -8.69 6.02
CA CYS A 22 -12.28 -8.88 5.77
C CYS A 22 -11.94 -8.67 4.30
N VAL A 23 -10.79 -8.04 4.05
CA VAL A 23 -10.16 -7.98 2.72
C VAL A 23 -9.45 -9.30 2.45
N LEU A 24 -9.69 -9.87 1.28
CA LEU A 24 -9.09 -11.14 0.87
C LEU A 24 -7.64 -10.95 0.40
N PRO A 25 -6.77 -11.95 0.61
CA PRO A 25 -5.41 -11.90 0.09
C PRO A 25 -5.42 -11.96 -1.44
N PHE A 26 -4.61 -11.14 -2.09
CA PHE A 26 -4.43 -11.18 -3.54
C PHE A 26 -3.85 -12.55 -3.98
N GLY A 27 -4.37 -13.11 -5.07
CA GLY A 27 -3.91 -14.43 -5.56
C GLY A 27 -4.26 -15.62 -4.63
N GLY A 28 -5.25 -15.47 -3.75
CA GLY A 28 -5.78 -16.56 -2.91
C GLY A 28 -4.74 -17.17 -1.98
N ALA A 29 -4.60 -18.49 -1.97
CA ALA A 29 -3.70 -19.23 -1.08
C ALA A 29 -2.23 -18.80 -1.17
N LYS A 30 -1.74 -18.42 -2.36
CA LYS A 30 -0.35 -17.94 -2.53
C LYS A 30 -0.14 -16.58 -1.85
N GLY A 31 -1.09 -15.66 -2.01
CA GLY A 31 -1.06 -14.37 -1.34
C GLY A 31 -1.22 -14.49 0.18
N SER A 32 -2.05 -15.43 0.64
CA SER A 32 -2.16 -15.76 2.07
C SER A 32 -0.82 -16.21 2.65
N GLY A 33 -0.06 -17.06 1.93
CA GLY A 33 1.28 -17.45 2.35
C GLY A 33 2.27 -16.28 2.43
N ILE A 34 2.21 -15.35 1.48
CA ILE A 34 3.04 -14.13 1.52
C ILE A 34 2.66 -13.25 2.72
N ALA A 35 1.36 -13.05 2.97
CA ALA A 35 0.88 -12.28 4.12
C ALA A 35 1.35 -12.89 5.46
N MET A 36 1.25 -14.22 5.61
CA MET A 36 1.75 -14.91 6.80
C MET A 36 3.27 -14.75 6.97
N MET A 37 4.04 -14.82 5.87
CA MET A 37 5.48 -14.61 5.92
C MET A 37 5.82 -13.19 6.38
N ILE A 38 5.11 -12.18 5.88
CA ILE A 38 5.28 -10.78 6.31
C ILE A 38 4.95 -10.64 7.81
N ASP A 39 3.85 -11.22 8.27
CA ASP A 39 3.44 -11.20 9.67
C ASP A 39 4.48 -11.87 10.60
N VAL A 40 5.03 -13.02 10.17
CA VAL A 40 6.11 -13.70 10.91
C VAL A 40 7.37 -12.83 11.00
N PHE A 41 7.81 -12.22 9.90
CA PHE A 41 9.01 -11.38 9.92
C PHE A 41 8.81 -10.06 10.67
N SER A 42 7.67 -9.40 10.47
CA SER A 42 7.41 -8.09 11.06
C SER A 42 6.91 -8.16 12.50
N GLY A 43 6.08 -9.14 12.81
CA GLY A 43 5.47 -9.33 14.13
C GLY A 43 6.26 -10.33 14.98
N VAL A 44 6.16 -11.62 14.66
CA VAL A 44 6.70 -12.69 15.50
C VAL A 44 8.22 -12.59 15.70
N LEU A 45 8.98 -12.40 14.63
CA LEU A 45 10.45 -12.33 14.67
C LEU A 45 10.96 -11.09 15.41
N SER A 46 10.24 -9.94 15.28
CA SER A 46 10.59 -8.69 15.94
C SER A 46 10.14 -8.61 17.40
N GLY A 47 9.30 -9.56 17.85
CA GLY A 47 8.70 -9.56 19.19
C GLY A 47 7.55 -8.55 19.34
N ALA A 48 6.99 -8.08 18.24
CA ALA A 48 5.82 -7.18 18.20
C ALA A 48 4.50 -7.98 18.09
N ALA A 49 3.37 -7.29 18.09
CA ALA A 49 2.06 -7.90 17.85
C ALA A 49 1.98 -8.53 16.45
N TYR A 50 1.20 -9.59 16.32
CA TYR A 50 1.00 -10.32 15.07
C TYR A 50 -0.48 -10.73 14.91
N GLY A 51 -0.92 -10.94 13.70
CA GLY A 51 -2.27 -11.37 13.37
C GLY A 51 -3.36 -10.53 14.06
N SER A 52 -4.27 -11.16 14.79
CA SER A 52 -5.38 -10.50 15.48
C SER A 52 -4.97 -9.72 16.75
N HIS A 53 -3.72 -9.80 17.17
CA HIS A 53 -3.20 -9.04 18.31
C HIS A 53 -2.81 -7.59 17.95
N ILE A 54 -2.72 -7.28 16.65
CA ILE A 54 -2.48 -5.92 16.18
C ILE A 54 -3.75 -5.08 16.39
N HIS A 55 -3.66 -4.02 17.17
CA HIS A 55 -4.80 -3.15 17.44
C HIS A 55 -5.13 -2.26 16.25
N ASN A 56 -6.41 -2.10 15.96
CA ASN A 56 -6.87 -1.18 14.92
C ASN A 56 -6.84 0.26 15.44
N PRO A 57 -6.01 1.16 14.87
CA PRO A 57 -5.85 2.53 15.35
C PRO A 57 -7.08 3.40 15.12
N PHE A 58 -8.00 2.99 14.25
CA PHE A 58 -9.23 3.74 13.99
C PHE A 58 -10.34 3.45 15.00
N THR A 59 -10.37 2.23 15.56
CA THR A 59 -11.36 1.83 16.58
C THR A 59 -10.83 2.00 18.00
N HIS A 60 -9.51 1.91 18.20
CA HIS A 60 -8.83 1.99 19.48
C HIS A 60 -7.62 2.91 19.40
N PRO A 61 -7.80 4.23 19.16
CA PRO A 61 -6.70 5.17 18.99
C PRO A 61 -5.87 5.39 20.26
N GLU A 62 -6.42 5.03 21.43
CA GLU A 62 -5.76 5.10 22.74
C GLU A 62 -4.78 3.94 23.00
N VAL A 63 -4.85 2.87 22.20
CA VAL A 63 -4.01 1.69 22.35
C VAL A 63 -2.93 1.67 21.26
N PRO A 64 -1.63 1.52 21.62
CA PRO A 64 -0.58 1.34 20.62
C PRO A 64 -0.86 0.14 19.71
N MET A 65 -0.62 0.29 18.40
CA MET A 65 -0.77 -0.82 17.45
C MET A 65 0.21 -1.96 17.70
N ASP A 66 1.36 -1.65 18.29
CA ASP A 66 2.47 -2.56 18.52
C ASP A 66 2.95 -3.27 17.24
N THR A 67 3.07 -2.51 16.16
CA THR A 67 3.45 -3.02 14.83
C THR A 67 4.96 -3.10 14.72
N GLY A 68 5.48 -4.28 14.37
CA GLY A 68 6.90 -4.50 14.11
C GLY A 68 7.27 -4.26 12.64
N HIS A 69 8.57 -4.18 12.41
CA HIS A 69 9.15 -4.02 11.07
C HIS A 69 10.29 -5.00 10.85
N CYS A 70 10.43 -5.48 9.62
CA CYS A 70 11.59 -6.24 9.16
C CYS A 70 12.22 -5.50 7.99
N MET A 71 13.52 -5.23 8.07
CA MET A 71 14.31 -4.63 6.99
C MET A 71 15.40 -5.61 6.56
N ILE A 72 15.50 -5.84 5.25
CA ILE A 72 16.49 -6.76 4.65
C ILE A 72 17.33 -5.97 3.66
N ALA A 73 18.64 -5.99 3.83
CA ALA A 73 19.61 -5.48 2.86
C ALA A 73 20.42 -6.64 2.26
N ILE A 74 20.51 -6.66 0.92
CA ILE A 74 21.26 -7.68 0.19
C ILE A 74 22.44 -7.02 -0.52
N ASP A 75 23.66 -7.42 -0.16
CA ASP A 75 24.88 -6.97 -0.83
C ASP A 75 25.04 -7.72 -2.15
N ILE A 76 24.75 -7.03 -3.25
CA ILE A 76 24.81 -7.57 -4.62
C ILE A 76 26.22 -8.08 -4.94
N SER A 77 27.26 -7.42 -4.44
CA SER A 77 28.66 -7.80 -4.72
C SER A 77 29.04 -9.20 -4.22
N ARG A 78 28.23 -9.78 -3.32
CA ARG A 78 28.42 -11.15 -2.84
C ARG A 78 27.87 -12.22 -3.80
N PHE A 79 27.08 -11.82 -4.79
CA PHE A 79 26.43 -12.74 -5.74
C PHE A 79 26.98 -12.57 -7.16
N GLN A 80 27.19 -11.31 -7.59
CA GLN A 80 27.65 -10.98 -8.93
C GLN A 80 28.22 -9.55 -8.98
N ASP A 81 28.80 -9.18 -10.11
CA ASP A 81 29.26 -7.80 -10.34
C ASP A 81 28.06 -6.81 -10.30
N PRO A 82 28.13 -5.73 -9.52
CA PRO A 82 27.04 -4.75 -9.40
C PRO A 82 26.67 -4.07 -10.72
N GLU A 83 27.62 -3.84 -11.64
CA GLU A 83 27.33 -3.21 -12.93
C GLU A 83 26.65 -4.18 -13.90
N GLU A 84 27.04 -5.46 -13.87
CA GLU A 84 26.32 -6.51 -14.61
C GLU A 84 24.90 -6.66 -14.08
N PHE A 85 24.71 -6.62 -12.75
CA PHE A 85 23.37 -6.65 -12.16
C PHE A 85 22.50 -5.50 -12.64
N LYS A 86 23.00 -4.27 -12.63
CA LYS A 86 22.26 -3.07 -13.10
C LYS A 86 21.90 -3.20 -14.57
N THR A 87 22.85 -3.64 -15.41
CA THR A 87 22.61 -3.85 -16.84
C THR A 87 21.50 -4.88 -17.08
N THR A 88 21.55 -5.99 -16.33
CA THR A 88 20.54 -7.04 -16.39
C THR A 88 19.17 -6.52 -15.95
N MET A 89 19.11 -5.72 -14.87
CA MET A 89 17.87 -5.11 -14.41
C MET A 89 17.27 -4.12 -15.41
N ASP A 90 18.11 -3.33 -16.08
CA ASP A 90 17.66 -2.42 -17.14
C ASP A 90 17.10 -3.19 -18.36
N THR A 91 17.75 -4.29 -18.73
CA THR A 91 17.27 -5.21 -19.78
C THR A 91 15.94 -5.83 -19.38
N TYR A 92 15.84 -6.40 -18.20
CA TYR A 92 14.60 -6.99 -17.66
C TYR A 92 13.45 -5.97 -17.65
N ARG A 93 13.70 -4.76 -17.16
CA ARG A 93 12.70 -3.68 -17.18
C ARG A 93 12.25 -3.36 -18.60
N SER A 94 13.18 -3.27 -19.53
CA SER A 94 12.88 -2.96 -20.94
C SER A 94 12.05 -4.07 -21.59
N GLU A 95 12.35 -5.33 -21.32
CA GLU A 95 11.59 -6.49 -21.78
C GLU A 95 10.15 -6.45 -21.24
N VAL A 96 9.96 -6.26 -19.93
CA VAL A 96 8.63 -6.17 -19.32
C VAL A 96 7.82 -5.01 -19.91
N LYS A 97 8.42 -3.83 -20.05
CA LYS A 97 7.77 -2.65 -20.65
C LYS A 97 7.45 -2.85 -22.14
N GLY A 98 8.23 -3.65 -22.84
CA GLY A 98 8.03 -3.99 -24.24
C GLY A 98 6.97 -5.06 -24.51
N LEU A 99 6.44 -5.73 -23.48
CA LEU A 99 5.39 -6.73 -23.65
C LEU A 99 4.08 -6.09 -24.14
N LYS A 100 3.30 -6.87 -24.88
CA LYS A 100 1.97 -6.45 -25.33
C LYS A 100 1.02 -6.38 -24.12
N PRO A 101 0.42 -5.20 -23.83
CA PRO A 101 -0.57 -5.10 -22.77
C PRO A 101 -1.80 -6.01 -23.00
N ALA A 102 -2.48 -6.39 -21.94
CA ALA A 102 -3.75 -7.10 -22.02
C ALA A 102 -4.85 -6.23 -22.66
N ALA A 103 -5.91 -6.84 -23.15
CA ALA A 103 -7.04 -6.10 -23.72
C ALA A 103 -7.62 -5.11 -22.69
N GLY A 104 -7.76 -3.84 -23.09
CA GLY A 104 -8.25 -2.76 -22.23
C GLY A 104 -7.21 -2.16 -21.29
N VAL A 105 -5.94 -2.59 -21.39
CA VAL A 105 -4.80 -1.99 -20.65
C VAL A 105 -3.95 -1.21 -21.64
N GLU A 106 -3.69 0.06 -21.35
CA GLU A 106 -2.92 0.95 -22.22
C GLU A 106 -1.41 0.77 -22.04
N GLU A 107 -0.96 0.57 -20.81
CA GLU A 107 0.47 0.50 -20.46
C GLU A 107 0.73 -0.50 -19.34
N ILE A 108 1.90 -1.15 -19.38
CA ILE A 108 2.43 -1.98 -18.29
C ILE A 108 3.31 -1.11 -17.41
N PHE A 109 2.98 -1.01 -16.13
CA PHE A 109 3.76 -0.26 -15.15
C PHE A 109 4.67 -1.18 -14.34
N MET A 110 5.91 -0.74 -14.15
CA MET A 110 6.78 -1.32 -13.13
C MET A 110 6.38 -0.78 -11.74
N PRO A 111 6.66 -1.54 -10.65
CA PRO A 111 6.41 -1.06 -9.29
C PRO A 111 7.05 0.32 -9.05
N GLY A 112 6.26 1.27 -8.55
CA GLY A 112 6.67 2.64 -8.27
C GLY A 112 6.52 3.64 -9.45
N GLU A 113 6.25 3.19 -10.67
CA GLU A 113 6.08 4.11 -11.81
C GLU A 113 4.80 4.96 -11.69
N ILE A 114 3.69 4.36 -11.25
CA ILE A 114 2.42 5.07 -11.05
C ILE A 114 2.60 6.17 -10.00
N GLU A 115 3.23 5.84 -8.88
CA GLU A 115 3.52 6.78 -7.79
C GLU A 115 4.45 7.90 -8.25
N CYS A 116 5.50 7.57 -9.00
CA CYS A 116 6.44 8.55 -9.54
C CYS A 116 5.74 9.51 -10.53
N ASN A 117 4.87 8.97 -11.39
CA ASN A 117 4.10 9.79 -12.34
C ASN A 117 3.10 10.71 -11.61
N ASN A 118 2.40 10.20 -10.61
CA ASN A 118 1.50 10.98 -9.77
C ASN A 118 2.26 12.05 -8.96
N TYR A 119 3.44 11.73 -8.43
CA TYR A 119 4.29 12.69 -7.75
C TYR A 119 4.66 13.87 -8.64
N ARG A 120 5.14 13.60 -9.86
CA ARG A 120 5.49 14.66 -10.83
C ARG A 120 4.28 15.52 -11.18
N LYS A 121 3.14 14.90 -11.49
CA LYS A 121 1.89 15.59 -11.78
C LYS A 121 1.44 16.47 -10.61
N ASN A 122 1.54 15.98 -9.39
CA ASN A 122 1.13 16.70 -8.19
C ASN A 122 2.09 17.83 -7.81
N LEU A 123 3.38 17.73 -8.17
CA LEU A 123 4.31 18.85 -8.02
C LEU A 123 3.92 20.05 -8.90
N GLU A 124 3.39 19.82 -10.09
CA GLU A 124 3.00 20.86 -11.03
C GLU A 124 1.60 21.41 -10.75
N ALA A 125 0.61 20.51 -10.52
CA ALA A 125 -0.80 20.87 -10.43
C ALA A 125 -1.34 20.98 -9.00
N GLY A 126 -0.55 20.57 -8.00
CA GLY A 126 -0.99 20.35 -6.64
C GLY A 126 -1.71 19.00 -6.46
N PRO A 127 -1.73 18.44 -5.25
CA PRO A 127 -2.41 17.18 -4.96
C PRO A 127 -3.94 17.34 -5.07
N GLN A 128 -4.58 16.37 -5.71
CA GLN A 128 -6.03 16.32 -5.83
C GLN A 128 -6.64 15.76 -4.54
N LEU A 129 -7.39 16.53 -3.81
CA LEU A 129 -8.12 16.07 -2.63
C LEU A 129 -9.58 15.77 -2.98
N SER A 130 -10.11 14.64 -2.49
CA SER A 130 -11.54 14.40 -2.54
C SER A 130 -12.29 15.40 -1.65
N LEU A 131 -13.55 15.70 -1.99
CA LEU A 131 -14.37 16.60 -1.18
C LEU A 131 -14.55 16.10 0.26
N ALA A 132 -14.56 14.79 0.47
CA ALA A 132 -14.64 14.19 1.79
C ALA A 132 -13.39 14.53 2.62
N VAL A 133 -12.20 14.27 2.09
CA VAL A 133 -10.92 14.61 2.76
C VAL A 133 -10.79 16.10 2.99
N TYR A 134 -11.22 16.94 2.03
CA TYR A 134 -11.22 18.40 2.20
C TYR A 134 -12.07 18.84 3.41
N ARG A 135 -13.29 18.30 3.56
CA ARG A 135 -14.18 18.61 4.68
C ARG A 135 -13.63 18.09 6.02
N GLU A 136 -13.02 16.93 6.04
CA GLU A 136 -12.36 16.39 7.24
C GLU A 136 -11.21 17.28 7.69
N LEU A 137 -10.37 17.75 6.77
CA LEU A 137 -9.29 18.69 7.05
C LEU A 137 -9.81 20.04 7.54
N GLU A 138 -10.88 20.57 6.94
CA GLU A 138 -11.54 21.80 7.38
C GLU A 138 -12.01 21.66 8.85
N GLY A 139 -12.74 20.60 9.17
CA GLY A 139 -13.20 20.31 10.54
C GLY A 139 -12.07 20.08 11.52
N LEU A 140 -10.96 19.46 11.10
CA LEU A 140 -9.77 19.29 11.91
C LEU A 140 -9.09 20.63 12.21
N CYS A 141 -8.96 21.49 11.20
CA CYS A 141 -8.41 22.83 11.37
C CYS A 141 -9.24 23.69 12.33
N GLU A 142 -10.57 23.65 12.23
CA GLU A 142 -11.47 24.31 13.18
C GLU A 142 -11.25 23.80 14.62
N LYS A 143 -11.22 22.48 14.79
CA LYS A 143 -11.02 21.84 16.09
C LYS A 143 -9.67 22.23 16.73
N LEU A 144 -8.62 22.31 15.91
CA LEU A 144 -7.27 22.68 16.35
C LEU A 144 -7.01 24.19 16.38
N ARG A 145 -7.97 25.02 15.93
CA ARG A 145 -7.86 26.48 15.77
C ARG A 145 -6.69 26.89 14.86
N ILE A 146 -6.49 26.15 13.78
CA ILE A 146 -5.50 26.42 12.74
C ILE A 146 -6.21 27.05 11.54
N PRO A 147 -5.67 28.13 10.92
CA PRO A 147 -6.24 28.70 9.71
C PRO A 147 -6.26 27.67 8.58
N PHE A 148 -7.40 27.56 7.86
CA PHE A 148 -7.59 26.64 6.72
C PHE A 148 -7.23 27.27 5.38
N ASP A 149 -6.41 28.29 5.35
CA ASP A 149 -5.99 29.03 4.14
C ASP A 149 -4.79 28.41 3.43
N ILE A 150 -4.10 27.46 4.06
CA ILE A 150 -2.94 26.75 3.52
C ILE A 150 -3.28 25.99 2.22
N LEU A 151 -4.53 25.56 2.05
CA LEU A 151 -5.02 24.80 0.89
C LEU A 151 -5.66 25.68 -0.19
N LYS A 152 -5.66 27.01 -0.03
CA LYS A 152 -6.29 27.95 -0.96
C LYS A 152 -5.35 28.57 -2.00
N LYS A 153 -4.16 27.98 -2.18
CA LYS A 153 -3.18 28.44 -3.18
C LYS A 153 -3.23 27.62 -4.43
#